data_f15ca25287c61d0c659d8d456223a5c0
#
_entry.id   f15ca25287c61d0c659d8d456223a5c0
#
_cell.length_a   1.000
_cell.length_b   1.000
_cell.length_c   1.000
_cell.angle_alpha   90.00
_cell.angle_beta   90.00
_cell.angle_gamma   90.00
#
_symmetry.space_group_name_H-M   'P 1'
#
loop_
_entity.id
_entity.type
_entity.pdbx_description
1 polymer ?
#
loop_
_entity_poly.entity_id
_entity_poly.type
_entity_poly.pdbx_seq_one_letter_code
_entity_poly.pdbx_strand_id
1 'polypeptide(L)'
;MRFFADRTTTLLQIFHVIVDGLYDSVPILLSFMIVAFGAQEKDAGVILSVAALLGTLAGLGTKGCSQRFGFLRTLCLITGAYGVGYAANTFSQNIWFSGFFFVIAMMGYGVFHNAAFSYLTVRTERSMLGKVLGDFTAIGDIGRIPITAFAGFLAAWSFAGIPGWRIVCAL
;
A
#
# COMPACT_ATOMS: atom_id res chain seq x y z
N MET A 1 13.80 16.46 18.98
CA MET A 1 13.29 15.09 18.79
C MET A 1 11.90 14.93 19.41
N ARG A 2 10.84 15.48 18.78
CA ARG A 2 9.45 15.33 19.26
C ARG A 2 8.51 14.81 18.16
N PHE A 3 9.07 14.23 17.07
CA PHE A 3 8.28 13.73 15.95
C PHE A 3 7.37 12.56 16.37
N PHE A 4 7.82 11.72 17.30
CA PHE A 4 7.05 10.60 17.86
C PHE A 4 6.27 10.95 19.15
N ALA A 5 6.13 12.23 19.48
CA ALA A 5 5.42 12.62 20.71
C ALA A 5 3.88 12.53 20.58
N ASP A 6 3.36 12.50 19.35
CA ASP A 6 1.93 12.33 19.07
C ASP A 6 1.65 10.90 18.58
N ARG A 7 0.78 10.20 19.32
CA ARG A 7 0.34 8.83 19.01
C ARG A 7 -0.17 8.69 17.57
N THR A 8 -0.87 9.70 17.06
CA THR A 8 -1.42 9.69 15.69
C THR A 8 -0.31 9.71 14.64
N THR A 9 0.71 10.54 14.83
CA THR A 9 1.86 10.62 13.91
C THR A 9 2.67 9.32 13.92
N THR A 10 2.84 8.70 15.08
CA THR A 10 3.51 7.39 15.19
C THR A 10 2.74 6.30 14.46
N LEU A 11 1.42 6.23 14.65
CA LEU A 11 0.57 5.27 13.94
C LEU A 11 0.61 5.51 12.43
N LEU A 12 0.54 6.78 11.99
CA LEU A 12 0.62 7.15 10.59
C LEU A 12 1.94 6.68 9.97
N GLN A 13 3.05 6.79 10.71
CA GLN A 13 4.36 6.33 10.26
C GLN A 13 4.42 4.79 10.15
N ILE A 14 3.85 4.06 11.11
CA ILE A 14 3.77 2.59 11.03
C ILE A 14 2.95 2.16 9.81
N PHE A 15 1.79 2.78 9.60
CA PHE A 15 0.97 2.50 8.43
C PHE A 15 1.69 2.86 7.12
N HIS A 16 2.48 3.93 7.09
CA HIS A 16 3.28 4.31 5.92
C HIS A 16 4.26 3.20 5.54
N VAL A 17 5.03 2.71 6.50
CA VAL A 17 5.98 1.59 6.28
C VAL A 17 5.26 0.34 5.73
N ILE A 18 4.11 -0.02 6.31
CA ILE A 18 3.34 -1.19 5.88
C ILE A 18 2.79 -0.99 4.46
N VAL A 19 2.15 0.15 4.20
CA VAL A 19 1.53 0.46 2.91
C VAL A 19 2.58 0.49 1.80
N ASP A 20 3.75 1.07 2.04
CA ASP A 20 4.84 1.12 1.06
C ASP A 20 5.45 -0.27 0.83
N GLY A 21 5.70 -1.02 1.89
CA GLY A 21 6.25 -2.36 1.77
C GLY A 21 5.33 -3.32 1.02
N LEU A 22 4.04 -3.26 1.27
CA LEU A 22 3.05 -4.03 0.54
C LEU A 22 2.92 -3.56 -0.92
N TYR A 23 2.96 -2.24 -1.18
CA TYR A 23 2.96 -1.70 -2.54
C TYR A 23 4.12 -2.26 -3.37
N ASP A 24 5.34 -2.20 -2.85
CA ASP A 24 6.52 -2.70 -3.53
C ASP A 24 6.53 -4.24 -3.67
N SER A 25 5.74 -4.94 -2.87
CA SER A 25 5.59 -6.40 -2.97
C SER A 25 4.69 -6.83 -4.12
N VAL A 26 3.82 -5.97 -4.66
CA VAL A 26 2.84 -6.34 -5.70
C VAL A 26 3.50 -6.90 -6.97
N PRO A 27 4.55 -6.29 -7.55
CA PRO A 27 5.21 -6.86 -8.72
C PRO A 27 5.80 -8.26 -8.44
N ILE A 28 6.34 -8.45 -7.24
CA ILE A 28 6.89 -9.74 -6.80
C ILE A 28 5.78 -10.79 -6.72
N LEU A 29 4.67 -10.46 -6.05
CA LEU A 29 3.53 -11.37 -5.91
C LEU A 29 2.91 -11.72 -7.26
N LEU A 30 2.77 -10.74 -8.16
CA LEU A 30 2.29 -10.98 -9.52
C LEU A 30 3.19 -11.95 -10.28
N SER A 31 4.51 -11.92 -10.10
CA SER A 31 5.43 -12.88 -10.74
C SER A 31 5.12 -14.31 -10.30
N PHE A 32 4.85 -14.57 -9.02
CA PHE A 32 4.43 -15.88 -8.53
C PHE A 32 3.02 -16.28 -9.03
N MET A 33 2.10 -15.31 -9.10
CA MET A 33 0.74 -15.53 -9.59
C MET A 33 0.70 -15.84 -11.08
N ILE A 34 1.56 -15.23 -11.91
CA ILE A 34 1.71 -15.57 -13.34
C ILE A 34 2.01 -17.06 -13.49
N VAL A 35 2.99 -17.56 -12.75
CA VAL A 35 3.35 -18.98 -12.78
C VAL A 35 2.20 -19.84 -12.26
N ALA A 36 1.59 -19.47 -11.14
CA ALA A 36 0.52 -20.26 -10.51
C ALA A 36 -0.75 -20.36 -11.37
N PHE A 37 -1.06 -19.33 -12.16
CA PHE A 37 -2.27 -19.28 -12.99
C PHE A 37 -2.02 -19.56 -14.48
N GLY A 38 -0.77 -19.79 -14.90
CA GLY A 38 -0.41 -19.95 -16.31
C GLY A 38 -0.70 -18.69 -17.14
N ALA A 39 -0.61 -17.50 -16.52
CA ALA A 39 -0.81 -16.21 -17.17
C ALA A 39 0.46 -15.75 -17.90
N GLN A 40 0.38 -14.64 -18.62
CA GLN A 40 1.51 -14.07 -19.35
C GLN A 40 2.07 -12.84 -18.62
N GLU A 41 3.34 -12.56 -18.80
CA GLU A 41 3.99 -11.36 -18.20
C GLU A 41 3.31 -10.05 -18.61
N LYS A 42 2.78 -9.99 -19.83
CA LYS A 42 2.01 -8.83 -20.31
C LYS A 42 0.77 -8.55 -19.45
N ASP A 43 0.15 -9.60 -18.89
CA ASP A 43 -1.05 -9.45 -18.06
C ASP A 43 -0.69 -8.71 -16.76
N ALA A 44 0.44 -9.05 -16.14
CA ALA A 44 0.95 -8.30 -14.99
C ALA A 44 1.31 -6.85 -15.36
N GLY A 45 1.91 -6.64 -16.53
CA GLY A 45 2.21 -5.28 -17.03
C GLY A 45 0.94 -4.42 -17.17
N VAL A 46 -0.13 -4.99 -17.72
CA VAL A 46 -1.44 -4.31 -17.82
C VAL A 46 -2.01 -4.01 -16.43
N ILE A 47 -1.99 -4.98 -15.51
CA ILE A 47 -2.49 -4.80 -14.15
C ILE A 47 -1.74 -3.67 -13.44
N LEU A 48 -0.41 -3.68 -13.48
CA LEU A 48 0.41 -2.64 -12.84
C LEU A 48 0.17 -1.26 -13.46
N SER A 49 0.02 -1.18 -14.78
CA SER A 49 -0.24 0.09 -15.47
C SER A 49 -1.60 0.67 -15.10
N VAL A 50 -2.64 -0.18 -15.09
CA VAL A 50 -4.00 0.23 -14.68
C VAL A 50 -4.02 0.62 -13.21
N ALA A 51 -3.34 -0.15 -12.35
CA ALA A 51 -3.26 0.13 -10.92
C ALA A 51 -2.55 1.47 -10.64
N ALA A 52 -1.45 1.75 -11.33
CA ALA A 52 -0.73 3.01 -11.20
C ALA A 52 -1.58 4.20 -11.68
N LEU A 53 -2.26 4.07 -12.82
CA LEU A 53 -3.13 5.11 -13.36
C LEU A 53 -4.31 5.41 -12.39
N LEU A 54 -5.04 4.38 -11.99
CA LEU A 54 -6.21 4.55 -11.11
C LEU A 54 -5.81 4.96 -9.70
N GLY A 55 -4.66 4.51 -9.20
CA GLY A 55 -4.07 4.98 -7.93
C GLY A 55 -3.76 6.48 -7.97
N THR A 56 -3.16 6.96 -9.06
CA THR A 56 -2.89 8.38 -9.27
C THR A 56 -4.19 9.19 -9.33
N LEU A 57 -5.17 8.75 -10.12
CA LEU A 57 -6.47 9.42 -10.23
C LEU A 57 -7.22 9.46 -8.90
N ALA A 58 -7.22 8.36 -8.15
CA ALA A 58 -7.80 8.32 -6.81
C ALA A 58 -7.10 9.30 -5.86
N GLY A 59 -5.78 9.42 -5.95
CA GLY A 59 -4.98 10.40 -5.20
C GLY A 59 -5.44 11.85 -5.43
N LEU A 60 -5.83 12.21 -6.65
CA LEU A 60 -6.37 13.53 -6.95
C LEU A 60 -7.70 13.82 -6.20
N GLY A 61 -8.48 12.79 -5.93
CA GLY A 61 -9.74 12.89 -5.17
C GLY A 61 -9.58 13.06 -3.66
N THR A 62 -8.36 12.92 -3.12
CA THR A 62 -8.09 12.92 -1.67
C THR A 62 -8.60 14.17 -0.97
N LYS A 63 -8.44 15.34 -1.60
CA LYS A 63 -8.90 16.62 -1.03
C LYS A 63 -10.41 16.62 -0.78
N GLY A 64 -11.20 16.18 -1.75
CA GLY A 64 -12.65 16.09 -1.62
C GLY A 64 -13.09 15.10 -0.52
N CYS A 65 -12.45 13.93 -0.47
CA CYS A 65 -12.68 12.95 0.59
C CYS A 65 -12.36 13.51 1.97
N SER A 66 -11.19 14.13 2.13
CA SER A 66 -10.75 14.69 3.42
C SER A 66 -11.60 15.88 3.87
N GLN A 67 -12.11 16.69 2.95
CA GLN A 67 -13.04 17.77 3.27
C GLN A 67 -14.40 17.23 3.72
N ARG A 68 -14.88 16.15 3.11
CA ARG A 68 -16.20 15.58 3.41
C ARG A 68 -16.21 14.71 4.68
N PHE A 69 -15.18 13.90 4.90
CA PHE A 69 -15.13 12.90 5.97
C PHE A 69 -14.13 13.24 7.08
N GLY A 70 -13.25 14.20 6.84
CA GLY A 70 -12.10 14.51 7.70
C GLY A 70 -10.90 13.58 7.42
N PHE A 71 -9.69 14.06 7.73
CA PHE A 71 -8.43 13.35 7.43
C PHE A 71 -8.35 11.95 8.06
N LEU A 72 -8.64 11.82 9.35
CA LEU A 72 -8.50 10.54 10.05
C LEU A 72 -9.48 9.50 9.53
N ARG A 73 -10.73 9.87 9.29
CA ARG A 73 -11.71 8.93 8.71
C ARG A 73 -11.31 8.53 7.28
N THR A 74 -10.84 9.47 6.47
CA THR A 74 -10.32 9.18 5.13
C THR A 74 -9.17 8.19 5.21
N LEU A 75 -8.19 8.40 6.10
CA LEU A 75 -7.07 7.48 6.30
C LEU A 75 -7.55 6.09 6.73
N CYS A 76 -8.46 5.98 7.71
CA CYS A 76 -8.99 4.70 8.17
C CYS A 76 -9.73 3.95 7.05
N LEU A 77 -10.61 4.64 6.30
CA LEU A 77 -11.36 4.03 5.21
C LEU A 77 -10.44 3.51 4.10
N ILE A 78 -9.45 4.30 3.74
CA ILE A 78 -8.53 3.95 2.65
C ILE A 78 -7.55 2.86 3.07
N THR A 79 -7.01 2.90 4.30
CA THR A 79 -6.17 1.82 4.82
C THR A 79 -6.97 0.52 4.93
N GLY A 80 -8.25 0.60 5.35
CA GLY A 80 -9.15 -0.55 5.35
C GLY A 80 -9.40 -1.12 3.95
N ALA A 81 -9.69 -0.27 2.97
CA ALA A 81 -9.88 -0.68 1.58
C ALA A 81 -8.60 -1.29 0.99
N TYR A 82 -7.43 -0.72 1.32
CA TYR A 82 -6.13 -1.25 0.96
C TYR A 82 -5.93 -2.67 1.50
N GLY A 83 -6.15 -2.86 2.81
CA GLY A 83 -6.03 -4.17 3.46
C GLY A 83 -7.01 -5.19 2.91
N VAL A 84 -8.28 -4.81 2.69
CA VAL A 84 -9.28 -5.69 2.07
C VAL A 84 -8.89 -6.06 0.64
N GLY A 85 -8.44 -5.10 -0.18
CA GLY A 85 -7.98 -5.37 -1.53
C GLY A 85 -6.78 -6.32 -1.55
N TYR A 86 -5.88 -6.20 -0.58
CA TYR A 86 -4.73 -7.08 -0.45
C TYR A 86 -5.16 -8.50 0.01
N ALA A 87 -5.92 -8.59 1.10
CA ALA A 87 -6.38 -9.85 1.67
C ALA A 87 -7.29 -10.66 0.72
N ALA A 88 -8.11 -9.99 -0.11
CA ALA A 88 -8.96 -10.66 -1.08
C ALA A 88 -8.17 -11.50 -2.09
N ASN A 89 -6.90 -11.13 -2.35
CA ASN A 89 -6.02 -11.92 -3.21
C ASN A 89 -5.73 -13.33 -2.66
N THR A 90 -5.87 -13.58 -1.37
CA THR A 90 -5.77 -14.91 -0.79
C THR A 90 -6.71 -15.92 -1.46
N PHE A 91 -7.87 -15.44 -1.93
CA PHE A 91 -8.91 -16.26 -2.58
C PHE A 91 -8.84 -16.22 -4.12
N SER A 92 -7.83 -15.58 -4.69
CA SER A 92 -7.70 -15.45 -6.15
C SER A 92 -7.62 -16.79 -6.86
N GLN A 93 -8.36 -16.89 -7.96
CA GLN A 93 -8.42 -18.10 -8.81
C GLN A 93 -7.83 -17.84 -10.21
N ASN A 94 -7.57 -16.59 -10.56
CA ASN A 94 -6.94 -16.20 -11.82
C ASN A 94 -6.27 -14.83 -11.67
N ILE A 95 -5.43 -14.48 -12.64
CA ILE A 95 -4.62 -13.26 -12.62
C ILE A 95 -5.47 -11.98 -12.67
N TRP A 96 -6.61 -12.01 -13.37
CA TRP A 96 -7.48 -10.83 -13.52
C TRP A 96 -8.28 -10.52 -12.26
N PHE A 97 -8.67 -11.58 -11.52
CA PHE A 97 -9.24 -11.41 -10.17
C PHE A 97 -8.23 -10.75 -9.24
N SER A 98 -6.99 -11.23 -9.25
CA SER A 98 -5.89 -10.60 -8.49
C SER A 98 -5.67 -9.15 -8.92
N GLY A 99 -5.65 -8.91 -10.21
CA GLY A 99 -5.50 -7.57 -10.79
C GLY A 99 -6.55 -6.59 -10.29
N PHE A 100 -7.81 -6.99 -10.30
CA PHE A 100 -8.92 -6.17 -9.81
C PHE A 100 -8.71 -5.73 -8.34
N PHE A 101 -8.35 -6.65 -7.47
CA PHE A 101 -8.14 -6.34 -6.06
C PHE A 101 -6.85 -5.57 -5.79
N PHE A 102 -5.78 -5.82 -6.55
CA PHE A 102 -4.59 -4.98 -6.48
C PHE A 102 -4.85 -3.56 -6.97
N VAL A 103 -5.69 -3.37 -7.99
CA VAL A 103 -6.11 -2.01 -8.41
C VAL A 103 -6.81 -1.29 -7.26
N ILE A 104 -7.73 -1.95 -6.54
CA ILE A 104 -8.40 -1.36 -5.37
C ILE A 104 -7.37 -0.98 -4.30
N ALA A 105 -6.42 -1.86 -4.00
CA ALA A 105 -5.35 -1.58 -3.06
C ALA A 105 -4.50 -0.37 -3.51
N MET A 106 -4.11 -0.31 -4.78
CA MET A 106 -3.29 0.79 -5.32
C MET A 106 -4.02 2.14 -5.32
N MET A 107 -5.34 2.14 -5.51
CA MET A 107 -6.13 3.36 -5.31
C MET A 107 -6.06 3.83 -3.85
N GLY A 108 -6.10 2.89 -2.90
CA GLY A 108 -5.88 3.16 -1.48
C GLY A 108 -4.51 3.78 -1.21
N TYR A 109 -3.46 3.26 -1.83
CA TYR A 109 -2.09 3.79 -1.75
C TYR A 109 -2.00 5.26 -2.16
N GLY A 110 -2.55 5.62 -3.32
CA GLY A 110 -2.54 7.00 -3.82
C GLY A 110 -3.24 7.98 -2.90
N VAL A 111 -4.40 7.59 -2.35
CA VAL A 111 -5.15 8.44 -1.41
C VAL A 111 -4.44 8.53 -0.05
N PHE A 112 -3.86 7.43 0.44
CA PHE A 112 -3.15 7.38 1.72
C PHE A 112 -2.03 8.44 1.78
N HIS A 113 -1.13 8.45 0.78
CA HIS A 113 0.00 9.38 0.75
C HIS A 113 -0.46 10.83 0.75
N ASN A 114 -1.40 11.18 -0.13
CA ASN A 114 -1.90 12.54 -0.21
C ASN A 114 -2.61 12.99 1.09
N ALA A 115 -3.37 12.10 1.74
CA ALA A 115 -4.01 12.40 3.01
C ALA A 115 -2.98 12.53 4.14
N ALA A 116 -1.98 11.65 4.19
CA ALA A 116 -0.91 11.67 5.19
C ALA A 116 -0.07 12.95 5.10
N PHE A 117 0.41 13.28 3.91
CA PHE A 117 1.15 14.54 3.70
C PHE A 117 0.32 15.77 4.03
N SER A 118 -0.96 15.78 3.65
CA SER A 118 -1.86 16.89 3.98
C SER A 118 -2.07 17.01 5.49
N TYR A 119 -2.26 15.88 6.19
CA TYR A 119 -2.39 15.87 7.65
C TYR A 119 -1.14 16.42 8.34
N LEU A 120 0.04 15.96 7.95
CA LEU A 120 1.32 16.42 8.51
C LEU A 120 1.54 17.91 8.22
N THR A 121 1.21 18.38 7.02
CA THR A 121 1.38 19.77 6.63
C THR A 121 0.54 20.71 7.50
N VAL A 122 -0.70 20.36 7.80
CA VAL A 122 -1.60 21.18 8.63
C VAL A 122 -1.17 21.19 10.11
N ARG A 123 -0.54 20.11 10.58
CA ARG A 123 -0.15 19.94 12.00
C ARG A 123 1.25 20.43 12.33
N THR A 124 2.07 20.70 11.33
CA THR A 124 3.48 21.01 11.52
C THR A 124 3.73 22.51 11.31
N GLU A 125 4.50 23.11 12.20
CA GLU A 125 4.98 24.48 12.01
C GLU A 125 5.80 24.61 10.73
N ARG A 126 5.62 25.71 10.00
CA ARG A 126 6.25 25.95 8.70
C ARG A 126 7.77 25.81 8.74
N SER A 127 8.41 26.21 9.83
CA SER A 127 9.85 26.09 10.05
C SER A 127 10.36 24.65 10.13
N MET A 128 9.51 23.71 10.55
CA MET A 128 9.83 22.28 10.72
C MET A 128 9.26 21.38 9.62
N LEU A 129 8.43 21.94 8.73
CA LEU A 129 7.67 21.15 7.76
C LEU A 129 8.57 20.30 6.86
N GLY A 130 9.63 20.89 6.30
CA GLY A 130 10.55 20.15 5.43
C GLY A 130 11.21 18.97 6.13
N LYS A 131 11.62 19.16 7.40
CA LYS A 131 12.19 18.09 8.22
C LYS A 131 11.19 16.98 8.47
N VAL A 132 9.96 17.32 8.90
CA VAL A 132 8.92 16.35 9.24
C VAL A 132 8.52 15.52 8.02
N LEU A 133 8.33 16.15 6.88
CA LEU A 133 8.00 15.43 5.63
C LEU A 133 9.19 14.55 5.16
N GLY A 134 10.42 15.07 5.26
CA GLY A 134 11.63 14.32 4.94
C GLY A 134 11.81 13.10 5.84
N ASP A 135 11.66 13.24 7.16
CA ASP A 135 11.73 12.13 8.11
C ASP A 135 10.62 11.10 7.85
N PHE A 136 9.39 11.57 7.55
CA PHE A 136 8.27 10.69 7.22
C PHE A 136 8.55 9.84 5.98
N THR A 137 9.04 10.45 4.90
CA THR A 137 9.40 9.74 3.66
C THR A 137 10.57 8.78 3.90
N ALA A 138 11.65 9.24 4.55
CA ALA A 138 12.84 8.41 4.77
C ALA A 138 12.56 7.16 5.62
N ILE A 139 11.71 7.27 6.65
CA ILE A 139 11.32 6.12 7.47
C ILE A 139 10.45 5.14 6.65
N GLY A 140 9.53 5.63 5.82
CA GLY A 140 8.76 4.81 4.88
C GLY A 140 9.69 4.04 3.94
N ASP A 141 10.61 4.76 3.28
CA ASP A 141 11.56 4.18 2.32
C ASP A 141 12.48 3.11 2.93
N ILE A 142 12.99 3.33 4.14
CA ILE A 142 13.82 2.33 4.83
C ILE A 142 12.96 1.15 5.31
N GLY A 143 11.78 1.45 5.87
CA GLY A 143 10.90 0.44 6.47
C GLY A 143 10.28 -0.52 5.47
N ARG A 144 10.05 -0.10 4.23
CA ARG A 144 9.48 -0.95 3.17
C ARG A 144 10.43 -2.09 2.73
N ILE A 145 11.76 -1.88 2.82
CA ILE A 145 12.75 -2.87 2.37
C ILE A 145 12.57 -4.24 3.05
N PRO A 146 12.54 -4.35 4.40
CA PRO A 146 12.35 -5.64 5.05
C PRO A 146 10.98 -6.26 4.77
N ILE A 147 9.92 -5.45 4.63
CA ILE A 147 8.58 -5.97 4.32
C ILE A 147 8.57 -6.60 2.92
N THR A 148 9.10 -5.88 1.93
CA THR A 148 9.17 -6.36 0.53
C THR A 148 10.05 -7.61 0.42
N ALA A 149 11.20 -7.62 1.08
CA ALA A 149 12.09 -8.78 1.11
C ALA A 149 11.43 -10.00 1.77
N PHE A 150 10.75 -9.80 2.89
CA PHE A 150 10.03 -10.85 3.60
C PHE A 150 8.84 -11.38 2.79
N ALA A 151 8.08 -10.51 2.13
CA ALA A 151 7.00 -10.90 1.24
C ALA A 151 7.50 -11.76 0.07
N GLY A 152 8.61 -11.38 -0.58
CA GLY A 152 9.26 -12.16 -1.63
C GLY A 152 9.75 -13.51 -1.13
N PHE A 153 10.38 -13.54 0.05
CA PHE A 153 10.84 -14.78 0.67
C PHE A 153 9.68 -15.73 0.96
N LEU A 154 8.62 -15.27 1.61
CA LEU A 154 7.45 -16.09 1.92
C LEU A 154 6.73 -16.56 0.65
N ALA A 155 6.60 -15.69 -0.35
CA ALA A 155 5.93 -16.04 -1.61
C ALA A 155 6.62 -17.19 -2.37
N ALA A 156 7.94 -17.32 -2.20
CA ALA A 156 8.74 -18.38 -2.83
C ALA A 156 8.50 -19.79 -2.24
N TRP A 157 7.85 -19.88 -1.08
CA TRP A 157 7.61 -21.14 -0.40
C TRP A 157 6.17 -21.62 -0.57
N SER A 158 5.94 -22.92 -0.27
CA SER A 158 4.61 -23.49 -0.10
C SER A 158 4.51 -24.11 1.29
N PHE A 159 3.43 -23.82 2.00
CA PHE A 159 3.19 -24.32 3.35
C PHE A 159 1.93 -25.18 3.35
N ALA A 160 2.08 -26.45 3.66
CA ALA A 160 0.97 -27.41 3.67
C ALA A 160 0.12 -27.41 2.37
N GLY A 161 0.77 -27.24 1.20
CA GLY A 161 0.10 -27.18 -0.09
C GLY A 161 -0.51 -25.80 -0.45
N ILE A 162 -0.39 -24.80 0.43
CA ILE A 162 -0.84 -23.43 0.16
C ILE A 162 0.33 -22.65 -0.42
N PRO A 163 0.18 -22.05 -1.63
CA PRO A 163 1.22 -21.19 -2.20
C PRO A 163 1.54 -19.99 -1.28
N GLY A 164 2.82 -19.71 -1.09
CA GLY A 164 3.27 -18.65 -0.16
C GLY A 164 2.75 -17.27 -0.49
N TRP A 165 2.54 -16.93 -1.77
CA TRP A 165 1.94 -15.66 -2.15
C TRP A 165 0.52 -15.46 -1.56
N ARG A 166 -0.26 -16.56 -1.37
CA ARG A 166 -1.56 -16.47 -0.69
C ARG A 166 -1.41 -16.12 0.78
N ILE A 167 -0.38 -16.66 1.42
CA ILE A 167 -0.08 -16.36 2.84
C ILE A 167 0.32 -14.90 2.99
N VAL A 168 1.18 -14.40 2.09
CA VAL A 168 1.56 -12.97 2.09
C VAL A 168 0.33 -12.07 1.93
N CYS A 169 -0.61 -12.43 1.08
CA CYS A 169 -1.83 -11.64 0.91
C CYS A 169 -2.79 -11.71 2.12
N ALA A 170 -2.65 -12.72 2.97
CA ALA A 170 -3.48 -12.91 4.17
C ALA A 170 -2.94 -12.19 5.40
N LEU A 171 -1.65 -11.84 5.42
CA LEU A 171 -0.96 -11.17 6.53
C LEU A 171 -1.17 -9.65 6.50
#